data_fc0598cb95dea1e39f6a1139868539c3
#
_entry.id   fc0598cb95dea1e39f6a1139868539c3
#
_cell.length_a   1.000
_cell.length_b   1.000
_cell.length_c   1.000
_cell.angle_alpha   90.00
_cell.angle_beta   90.00
_cell.angle_gamma   90.00
#
_symmetry.space_group_name_H-M   'P 1'
#
loop_
_entity.id
_entity.type
_entity.pdbx_description
1 polymer ?
#
loop_
_entity_poly.entity_id
_entity_poly.type
_entity_poly.pdbx_seq_one_letter_code
_entity_poly.pdbx_strand_id
1 'polypeptide(L)'
;AVDWFEVTYPRRFEANGDTLRFSHETGYRFQVSEFSGDNLLAFDVTSPVNVERVVDFITLDTGGPGPYTLDFEPPTGSGERTYLVLTADQVLDPVAIIEDEYGNLADPATGADYILITHRDVGWDANGDPHPWLNDLVALRQGQGLRVKVVDVEDIFDEFSYGIETPEAILDFLAYAYTNWTPPAPQYVLLVGDSTRNPKNNLDP
;
A
#
# COMPACT_ATOMS: atom_id res chain seq x y z
N ALA A 1 -23.91 19.72 -5.89
CA ALA A 1 -22.45 19.60 -5.86
C ALA A 1 -22.07 18.35 -6.63
N VAL A 2 -21.04 18.43 -7.45
CA VAL A 2 -20.45 17.27 -8.11
C VAL A 2 -19.39 16.74 -7.17
N ASP A 3 -19.53 15.50 -6.71
CA ASP A 3 -18.59 14.89 -5.77
C ASP A 3 -17.28 14.47 -6.45
N TRP A 4 -17.39 13.93 -7.65
CA TRP A 4 -16.25 13.57 -8.50
C TRP A 4 -16.69 13.41 -9.94
N PHE A 5 -15.76 13.46 -10.85
CA PHE A 5 -15.98 13.10 -12.26
C PHE A 5 -14.76 12.36 -12.80
N GLU A 6 -14.98 11.46 -13.73
CA GLU A 6 -13.95 10.71 -14.42
C GLU A 6 -13.90 11.16 -15.89
N VAL A 7 -12.67 11.33 -16.40
CA VAL A 7 -12.44 11.68 -17.81
C VAL A 7 -11.54 10.60 -18.41
N THR A 8 -12.08 9.87 -19.38
CA THR A 8 -11.32 8.92 -20.19
C THR A 8 -10.94 9.55 -21.52
N TYR A 9 -9.64 9.57 -21.83
CA TYR A 9 -9.14 10.09 -23.10
C TYR A 9 -7.95 9.27 -23.59
N PRO A 10 -7.75 9.17 -24.94
CA PRO A 10 -6.56 8.51 -25.46
C PRO A 10 -5.31 9.34 -25.14
N ARG A 11 -4.29 8.69 -24.62
CA ARG A 11 -2.97 9.28 -24.31
C ARG A 11 -1.90 8.57 -25.12
N ARG A 12 -0.91 9.31 -25.61
CA ARG A 12 0.31 8.73 -26.15
C ARG A 12 1.17 8.19 -25.00
N PHE A 13 2.00 7.22 -25.31
CA PHE A 13 3.02 6.73 -24.36
C PHE A 13 4.22 7.68 -24.38
N GLU A 14 4.04 8.85 -23.80
CA GLU A 14 5.03 9.91 -23.67
C GLU A 14 5.30 10.14 -22.17
N ALA A 15 6.57 10.10 -21.78
CA ALA A 15 6.97 10.39 -20.42
C ALA A 15 6.68 11.84 -20.06
N ASN A 16 6.33 12.08 -18.81
CA ASN A 16 6.19 13.41 -18.26
C ASN A 16 7.05 13.50 -17.00
N GLY A 17 8.06 14.37 -17.01
CA GLY A 17 9.07 14.41 -15.96
C GLY A 17 9.84 13.07 -15.86
N ASP A 18 10.23 12.51 -17.03
CA ASP A 18 11.00 11.28 -17.14
C ASP A 18 10.35 10.02 -16.52
N THR A 19 9.03 10.03 -16.43
CA THR A 19 8.25 8.90 -15.88
C THR A 19 6.95 8.71 -16.64
N LEU A 20 6.58 7.45 -16.88
CA LEU A 20 5.25 7.08 -17.35
C LEU A 20 4.78 5.80 -16.66
N ARG A 21 3.59 5.84 -16.05
CA ARG A 21 2.84 4.66 -15.63
C ARG A 21 1.63 4.49 -16.54
N PHE A 22 1.44 3.27 -17.07
CA PHE A 22 0.32 2.96 -17.94
C PHE A 22 -0.11 1.50 -17.80
N SER A 23 -1.38 1.23 -18.11
CA SER A 23 -1.92 -0.14 -18.19
C SER A 23 -2.34 -0.47 -19.60
N HIS A 24 -2.11 -1.70 -20.03
CA HIS A 24 -2.51 -2.18 -21.34
C HIS A 24 -2.61 -3.72 -21.35
N GLU A 25 -3.41 -4.26 -22.26
CA GLU A 25 -3.42 -5.70 -22.51
C GLU A 25 -2.07 -6.20 -23.04
N THR A 26 -1.75 -7.45 -22.74
CA THR A 26 -0.52 -8.11 -23.21
C THR A 26 -0.58 -8.39 -24.72
N GLY A 27 0.59 -8.68 -25.32
CA GLY A 27 0.72 -9.02 -26.74
C GLY A 27 0.98 -7.83 -27.67
N TYR A 28 1.35 -6.69 -27.09
CA TYR A 28 1.75 -5.49 -27.83
C TYR A 28 3.18 -5.14 -27.53
N ARG A 29 3.86 -4.57 -28.55
CA ARG A 29 5.16 -3.90 -28.38
C ARG A 29 4.91 -2.45 -28.03
N PHE A 30 5.60 -1.93 -27.02
CA PHE A 30 5.42 -0.57 -26.53
C PHE A 30 6.64 0.28 -26.85
N GLN A 31 6.35 1.50 -27.31
CA GLN A 31 7.35 2.56 -27.45
C GLN A 31 6.96 3.71 -26.54
N VAL A 32 7.76 3.99 -25.53
CA VAL A 32 7.56 5.10 -24.61
C VAL A 32 8.64 6.14 -24.88
N SER A 33 8.23 7.32 -25.31
CA SER A 33 9.12 8.41 -25.75
C SER A 33 9.21 9.55 -24.72
N GLU A 34 9.94 10.60 -25.10
CA GLU A 34 10.11 11.88 -24.36
C GLU A 34 10.91 11.74 -23.05
N PHE A 35 11.85 10.80 -22.97
CA PHE A 35 12.81 10.77 -21.86
C PHE A 35 14.00 11.71 -22.12
N SER A 36 14.44 12.41 -21.07
CA SER A 36 15.59 13.30 -21.15
C SER A 36 16.95 12.57 -21.08
N GLY A 37 16.96 11.34 -20.53
CA GLY A 37 18.15 10.51 -20.35
C GLY A 37 18.01 9.12 -20.96
N ASP A 38 19.14 8.46 -21.22
CA ASP A 38 19.24 7.11 -21.81
C ASP A 38 19.29 5.99 -20.75
N ASN A 39 19.46 6.32 -19.48
CA ASN A 39 19.51 5.40 -18.36
C ASN A 39 18.10 4.92 -17.94
N LEU A 40 17.42 4.30 -18.89
CA LEU A 40 16.00 3.92 -18.74
C LEU A 40 15.83 2.64 -17.93
N LEU A 41 14.76 2.60 -17.17
CA LEU A 41 14.29 1.45 -16.40
C LEU A 41 12.82 1.19 -16.73
N ALA A 42 12.44 -0.09 -16.77
CA ALA A 42 11.06 -0.50 -16.93
C ALA A 42 10.72 -1.62 -15.95
N PHE A 43 9.52 -1.54 -15.38
CA PHE A 43 9.00 -2.49 -14.41
C PHE A 43 7.57 -2.87 -14.76
N ASP A 44 7.25 -4.15 -14.59
CA ASP A 44 5.87 -4.61 -14.48
C ASP A 44 5.46 -4.45 -12.99
N VAL A 45 4.52 -3.56 -12.77
CA VAL A 45 3.99 -3.20 -11.44
C VAL A 45 2.54 -3.64 -11.28
N THR A 46 2.10 -4.62 -12.05
CA THR A 46 0.75 -5.19 -11.99
C THR A 46 0.43 -5.72 -10.60
N SER A 47 1.40 -6.37 -9.98
CA SER A 47 1.31 -6.81 -8.58
C SER A 47 2.26 -5.96 -7.73
N PRO A 48 1.75 -5.19 -6.76
CA PRO A 48 2.60 -4.36 -5.91
C PRO A 48 3.56 -5.17 -5.02
N VAL A 49 3.23 -6.43 -4.76
CA VAL A 49 4.04 -7.34 -3.93
C VAL A 49 4.98 -8.23 -4.77
N ASN A 50 4.88 -8.17 -6.08
CA ASN A 50 5.75 -8.92 -7.00
C ASN A 50 6.07 -8.07 -8.23
N VAL A 51 6.88 -7.05 -8.02
CA VAL A 51 7.35 -6.16 -9.08
C VAL A 51 8.44 -6.86 -9.89
N GLU A 52 8.27 -6.94 -11.20
CA GLU A 52 9.23 -7.55 -12.12
C GLU A 52 9.95 -6.50 -12.96
N ARG A 53 11.27 -6.55 -12.99
CA ARG A 53 12.04 -5.68 -13.88
C ARG A 53 11.98 -6.21 -15.31
N VAL A 54 11.59 -5.36 -16.24
CA VAL A 54 11.72 -5.63 -17.69
C VAL A 54 13.19 -5.43 -18.07
N VAL A 55 13.86 -6.48 -18.55
CA VAL A 55 15.29 -6.44 -18.89
C VAL A 55 15.53 -6.45 -20.40
N ASP A 56 14.58 -6.95 -21.19
CA ASP A 56 14.66 -7.02 -22.65
C ASP A 56 14.00 -5.81 -23.28
N PHE A 57 14.74 -4.70 -23.38
CA PHE A 57 14.31 -3.50 -24.07
C PHE A 57 15.45 -2.88 -24.87
N ILE A 58 15.10 -2.01 -25.80
CA ILE A 58 16.04 -1.22 -26.62
C ILE A 58 15.80 0.26 -26.30
N THR A 59 16.87 0.98 -26.03
CA THR A 59 16.84 2.44 -25.98
C THR A 59 17.13 2.97 -27.39
N LEU A 60 16.20 3.71 -27.94
CA LEU A 60 16.34 4.37 -29.24
C LEU A 60 16.75 5.81 -29.00
N ASP A 61 17.87 6.17 -29.61
CA ASP A 61 18.37 7.55 -29.66
C ASP A 61 18.03 8.14 -31.02
N THR A 62 17.54 9.35 -31.04
CA THR A 62 17.24 10.11 -32.28
C THR A 62 18.46 10.80 -32.88
N GLY A 63 19.67 10.60 -32.26
CA GLY A 63 20.95 11.13 -32.76
C GLY A 63 21.32 12.50 -32.21
N GLY A 64 20.75 12.89 -31.06
CA GLY A 64 21.00 14.15 -30.36
C GLY A 64 20.98 13.97 -28.82
N PRO A 65 21.00 15.07 -28.05
CA PRO A 65 20.91 15.01 -26.59
C PRO A 65 19.50 14.65 -26.06
N GLY A 66 18.75 13.84 -26.76
CA GLY A 66 17.37 13.43 -26.46
C GLY A 66 16.35 14.01 -27.44
N PRO A 67 15.04 13.67 -27.34
CA PRO A 67 14.49 12.73 -26.38
C PRO A 67 14.80 11.27 -26.69
N TYR A 68 14.92 10.47 -25.66
CA TYR A 68 15.13 9.01 -25.77
C TYR A 68 13.79 8.28 -25.75
N THR A 69 13.77 7.10 -26.38
CA THR A 69 12.58 6.24 -26.43
C THR A 69 12.97 4.85 -25.94
N LEU A 70 12.19 4.32 -25.02
CA LEU A 70 12.28 2.92 -24.59
C LEU A 70 11.32 2.09 -25.44
N ASP A 71 11.84 1.02 -26.03
CA ASP A 71 11.09 0.09 -26.89
C ASP A 71 11.21 -1.32 -26.31
N PHE A 72 10.09 -1.91 -25.92
CA PHE A 72 10.06 -3.24 -25.31
C PHE A 72 8.81 -4.04 -25.72
N GLU A 73 8.96 -5.35 -25.67
CA GLU A 73 7.87 -6.31 -25.88
C GLU A 73 7.72 -7.13 -24.60
N PRO A 74 6.61 -6.99 -23.88
CA PRO A 74 6.35 -7.78 -22.67
C PRO A 74 6.27 -9.27 -22.98
N PRO A 75 6.54 -10.15 -22.00
CA PRO A 75 6.31 -11.57 -22.14
C PRO A 75 4.87 -11.85 -22.58
N THR A 76 4.70 -12.87 -23.42
CA THR A 76 3.38 -13.30 -23.87
C THR A 76 2.55 -13.77 -22.68
N GLY A 77 1.35 -13.27 -22.55
CA GLY A 77 0.42 -13.59 -21.47
C GLY A 77 -1.01 -13.22 -21.84
N SER A 78 -1.90 -13.29 -20.90
CA SER A 78 -3.29 -12.83 -21.05
C SER A 78 -3.62 -11.85 -19.93
N GLY A 79 -4.43 -10.85 -20.24
CA GLY A 79 -4.93 -9.85 -19.31
C GLY A 79 -4.20 -8.51 -19.39
N GLU A 80 -4.71 -7.57 -18.64
CA GLU A 80 -4.14 -6.23 -18.52
C GLU A 80 -2.96 -6.24 -17.56
N ARG A 81 -1.89 -5.53 -17.94
CA ARG A 81 -0.70 -5.32 -17.11
C ARG A 81 -0.41 -3.85 -16.96
N THR A 82 0.16 -3.49 -15.83
CA THR A 82 0.58 -2.11 -15.53
C THR A 82 2.09 -2.02 -15.55
N TYR A 83 2.60 -1.09 -16.34
CA TYR A 83 4.03 -0.83 -16.48
C TYR A 83 4.39 0.53 -15.91
N LEU A 84 5.57 0.59 -15.30
CA LEU A 84 6.23 1.83 -14.88
C LEU A 84 7.55 1.93 -15.65
N VAL A 85 7.71 3.00 -16.41
CA VAL A 85 8.93 3.31 -17.15
C VAL A 85 9.46 4.66 -16.69
N LEU A 86 10.75 4.74 -16.38
CA LEU A 86 11.37 5.95 -15.85
C LEU A 86 12.86 6.00 -16.17
N THR A 87 13.49 7.17 -16.05
CA THR A 87 14.93 7.26 -15.97
C THR A 87 15.42 6.83 -14.57
N ALA A 88 16.65 6.34 -14.46
CA ALA A 88 17.21 5.93 -13.16
C ALA A 88 17.27 7.07 -12.14
N ASP A 89 17.34 8.32 -12.60
CA ASP A 89 17.36 9.52 -11.74
C ASP A 89 15.99 9.78 -11.06
N GLN A 90 14.93 9.13 -11.55
CA GLN A 90 13.58 9.21 -10.94
C GLN A 90 13.34 8.12 -9.89
N VAL A 91 14.30 7.22 -9.67
CA VAL A 91 14.22 6.24 -8.59
C VAL A 91 14.39 6.96 -7.27
N LEU A 92 13.41 6.81 -6.40
CA LEU A 92 13.45 7.40 -5.07
C LEU A 92 14.26 6.50 -4.13
N ASP A 93 15.13 7.11 -3.36
CA ASP A 93 15.77 6.43 -2.23
C ASP A 93 14.81 6.45 -1.03
N PRO A 94 14.77 5.38 -0.21
CA PRO A 94 13.99 5.41 1.01
C PRO A 94 14.53 6.49 1.96
N VAL A 95 13.63 7.29 2.51
CA VAL A 95 13.98 8.36 3.45
C VAL A 95 14.59 7.78 4.73
N ALA A 96 14.08 6.64 5.17
CA ALA A 96 14.59 5.87 6.30
C ALA A 96 14.20 4.40 6.12
N ILE A 97 14.99 3.51 6.73
CA ILE A 97 14.62 2.12 6.98
C ILE A 97 14.58 1.99 8.50
N ILE A 98 13.40 1.75 9.05
CA ILE A 98 13.16 1.61 10.48
C ILE A 98 12.85 0.15 10.74
N GLU A 99 13.50 -0.42 11.77
CA GLU A 99 13.16 -1.76 12.22
C GLU A 99 11.76 -1.72 12.85
N ASP A 100 10.89 -2.59 12.40
CA ASP A 100 9.53 -2.71 12.89
C ASP A 100 9.40 -3.83 13.92
N GLU A 101 8.59 -3.59 14.97
CA GLU A 101 8.22 -4.58 15.97
C GLU A 101 6.81 -5.09 15.64
N TYR A 102 6.71 -6.09 14.77
CA TYR A 102 5.42 -6.63 14.36
C TYR A 102 4.62 -7.24 15.52
N GLY A 103 3.31 -7.01 15.49
CA GLY A 103 2.38 -7.28 16.58
C GLY A 103 2.01 -8.76 16.77
N ASN A 104 2.48 -9.68 15.94
CA ASN A 104 2.17 -11.12 15.96
C ASN A 104 0.65 -11.40 15.93
N LEU A 105 -0.09 -10.67 15.10
CA LEU A 105 -1.54 -10.75 14.98
C LEU A 105 -1.99 -12.02 14.24
N ALA A 106 -1.13 -12.55 13.38
CA ALA A 106 -1.37 -13.80 12.66
C ALA A 106 -1.06 -15.07 13.51
N ASP A 107 -0.72 -14.93 14.80
CA ASP A 107 -0.56 -16.09 15.69
C ASP A 107 -1.95 -16.63 16.11
N PRO A 108 -2.31 -17.88 15.75
CA PRO A 108 -3.56 -18.49 16.14
C PRO A 108 -3.69 -18.77 17.66
N ALA A 109 -2.56 -18.72 18.41
CA ALA A 109 -2.58 -18.80 19.88
C ALA A 109 -3.13 -17.53 20.54
N THR A 110 -3.21 -16.42 19.79
CA THR A 110 -3.87 -15.19 20.25
C THR A 110 -5.36 -15.42 20.46
N GLY A 111 -5.96 -14.72 21.40
CA GLY A 111 -7.40 -14.81 21.65
C GLY A 111 -7.92 -13.57 22.37
N ALA A 112 -9.08 -13.08 21.91
CA ALA A 112 -9.76 -11.95 22.51
C ALA A 112 -11.27 -12.03 22.27
N ASP A 113 -12.05 -11.47 23.20
CA ASP A 113 -13.49 -11.27 23.05
C ASP A 113 -13.77 -9.86 22.53
N TYR A 114 -12.86 -8.93 22.84
CA TYR A 114 -12.93 -7.50 22.52
C TYR A 114 -11.61 -7.05 21.91
N ILE A 115 -11.65 -6.62 20.64
CA ILE A 115 -10.51 -6.04 19.92
C ILE A 115 -10.67 -4.52 19.93
N LEU A 116 -9.64 -3.82 20.38
CA LEU A 116 -9.54 -2.37 20.30
C LEU A 116 -8.43 -2.03 19.30
N ILE A 117 -8.79 -1.41 18.18
CA ILE A 117 -7.82 -0.99 17.15
C ILE A 117 -7.64 0.52 17.27
N THR A 118 -6.40 0.96 17.41
CA THR A 118 -6.02 2.37 17.47
C THR A 118 -4.64 2.58 16.86
N HIS A 119 -4.31 3.82 16.49
CA HIS A 119 -2.96 4.17 16.05
C HIS A 119 -2.07 4.45 17.26
N ARG A 120 -0.76 4.17 17.15
CA ARG A 120 0.22 4.41 18.23
C ARG A 120 0.18 5.83 18.77
N ASP A 121 0.08 6.84 17.92
CA ASP A 121 0.04 8.26 18.32
C ASP A 121 -1.23 8.64 19.11
N VAL A 122 -2.25 7.78 19.09
CA VAL A 122 -3.52 7.99 19.81
C VAL A 122 -3.55 7.15 21.09
N GLY A 123 -3.03 5.93 21.04
CA GLY A 123 -3.09 4.95 22.13
C GLY A 123 -1.95 5.05 23.11
N TRP A 124 -0.77 5.49 22.67
CA TRP A 124 0.46 5.49 23.49
C TRP A 124 1.14 6.85 23.45
N ASP A 125 1.95 7.10 24.46
CA ASP A 125 2.80 8.29 24.51
C ASP A 125 4.14 8.06 23.76
N ALA A 126 4.99 9.10 23.73
CA ALA A 126 6.28 9.05 23.05
C ALA A 126 7.28 8.02 23.64
N ASN A 127 7.02 7.46 24.82
CA ASN A 127 7.82 6.42 25.45
C ASN A 127 7.27 5.01 25.17
N GLY A 128 6.11 4.93 24.48
CA GLY A 128 5.40 3.68 24.25
C GLY A 128 4.51 3.24 25.42
N ASP A 129 4.27 4.13 26.41
CA ASP A 129 3.37 3.84 27.52
C ASP A 129 1.91 4.13 27.12
N PRO A 130 0.96 3.21 27.39
CA PRO A 130 -0.44 3.44 27.06
C PRO A 130 -1.00 4.68 27.76
N HIS A 131 -1.72 5.51 27.04
CA HIS A 131 -2.43 6.65 27.62
C HIS A 131 -3.44 6.22 28.70
N PRO A 132 -3.69 7.05 29.74
CA PRO A 132 -4.61 6.71 30.82
C PRO A 132 -5.99 6.26 30.33
N TRP A 133 -6.56 6.93 29.30
CA TRP A 133 -7.87 6.57 28.76
C TRP A 133 -7.89 5.13 28.20
N LEU A 134 -6.78 4.68 27.59
CA LEU A 134 -6.68 3.33 27.04
C LEU A 134 -6.66 2.29 28.16
N ASN A 135 -5.83 2.54 29.20
CA ASN A 135 -5.77 1.69 30.38
C ASN A 135 -7.13 1.60 31.08
N ASP A 136 -7.82 2.73 31.28
CA ASP A 136 -9.14 2.79 31.93
C ASP A 136 -10.18 2.01 31.14
N LEU A 137 -10.18 2.13 29.81
CA LEU A 137 -11.10 1.40 28.93
C LEU A 137 -10.82 -0.10 28.94
N VAL A 138 -9.55 -0.51 28.86
CA VAL A 138 -9.15 -1.91 28.94
C VAL A 138 -9.57 -2.50 30.30
N ALA A 139 -9.29 -1.81 31.41
CA ALA A 139 -9.67 -2.26 32.73
C ALA A 139 -11.20 -2.39 32.89
N LEU A 140 -11.95 -1.44 32.33
CA LEU A 140 -13.42 -1.49 32.33
C LEU A 140 -13.95 -2.75 31.61
N ARG A 141 -13.41 -3.05 30.44
CA ARG A 141 -13.84 -4.23 29.65
C ARG A 141 -13.42 -5.54 30.29
N GLN A 142 -12.22 -5.59 30.85
CA GLN A 142 -11.75 -6.75 31.60
C GLN A 142 -12.58 -6.97 32.88
N GLY A 143 -12.98 -5.89 33.56
CA GLY A 143 -13.90 -5.94 34.70
C GLY A 143 -15.30 -6.49 34.34
N GLN A 144 -15.69 -6.44 33.08
CA GLN A 144 -16.90 -7.06 32.51
C GLN A 144 -16.70 -8.53 32.13
N GLY A 145 -15.50 -9.09 32.34
CA GLY A 145 -15.17 -10.48 32.04
C GLY A 145 -14.71 -10.74 30.60
N LEU A 146 -14.40 -9.67 29.83
CA LEU A 146 -13.94 -9.79 28.44
C LEU A 146 -12.41 -9.88 28.39
N ARG A 147 -11.90 -10.74 27.50
CA ARG A 147 -10.49 -10.73 27.12
C ARG A 147 -10.30 -9.60 26.12
N VAL A 148 -9.44 -8.64 26.43
CA VAL A 148 -9.20 -7.46 25.58
C VAL A 148 -7.84 -7.58 24.91
N LYS A 149 -7.78 -7.38 23.60
CA LYS A 149 -6.56 -7.18 22.83
C LYS A 149 -6.58 -5.78 22.26
N VAL A 150 -5.57 -5.00 22.60
CA VAL A 150 -5.28 -3.72 21.95
C VAL A 150 -4.36 -4.00 20.78
N VAL A 151 -4.64 -3.38 19.66
CA VAL A 151 -3.93 -3.56 18.38
C VAL A 151 -3.58 -2.20 17.82
N ASP A 152 -2.32 -2.00 17.47
CA ASP A 152 -1.92 -0.88 16.64
C ASP A 152 -2.39 -1.14 15.20
N VAL A 153 -2.97 -0.15 14.56
CA VAL A 153 -3.43 -0.29 13.18
C VAL A 153 -2.27 -0.50 12.20
N GLU A 154 -1.08 0.00 12.54
CA GLU A 154 0.11 -0.21 11.71
C GLU A 154 0.53 -1.68 11.70
N ASP A 155 0.49 -2.38 12.85
CA ASP A 155 0.72 -3.83 12.90
C ASP A 155 -0.24 -4.59 11.96
N ILE A 156 -1.48 -4.10 11.81
CA ILE A 156 -2.43 -4.69 10.86
C ILE A 156 -1.98 -4.47 9.42
N PHE A 157 -1.54 -3.26 9.10
CA PHE A 157 -1.07 -2.97 7.73
C PHE A 157 0.17 -3.80 7.39
N ASP A 158 1.09 -3.97 8.33
CA ASP A 158 2.31 -4.74 8.12
C ASP A 158 2.02 -6.23 7.90
N GLU A 159 1.19 -6.84 8.75
CA GLU A 159 0.92 -8.27 8.67
C GLU A 159 -0.11 -8.68 7.60
N PHE A 160 -1.06 -7.79 7.24
CA PHE A 160 -2.18 -8.13 6.34
C PHE A 160 -2.18 -7.39 5.01
N SER A 161 -1.31 -6.37 4.82
CA SER A 161 -1.22 -5.62 3.55
C SER A 161 0.20 -5.17 3.18
N TYR A 162 1.23 -5.79 3.77
CA TYR A 162 2.64 -5.47 3.48
C TYR A 162 3.00 -3.99 3.72
N GLY A 163 2.46 -3.40 4.79
CA GLY A 163 2.65 -1.99 5.14
C GLY A 163 1.82 -1.01 4.29
N ILE A 164 0.88 -1.50 3.48
CA ILE A 164 0.00 -0.62 2.68
C ILE A 164 -1.22 -0.25 3.51
N GLU A 165 -1.39 1.04 3.79
CA GLU A 165 -2.55 1.56 4.51
C GLU A 165 -3.82 1.40 3.67
N THR A 166 -4.64 0.41 4.01
CA THR A 166 -5.90 0.12 3.31
C THR A 166 -6.96 -0.39 4.28
N PRO A 167 -8.22 0.02 4.13
CA PRO A 167 -9.32 -0.51 4.94
C PRO A 167 -9.50 -2.02 4.81
N GLU A 168 -9.14 -2.59 3.67
CA GLU A 168 -9.20 -4.02 3.40
C GLU A 168 -8.30 -4.82 4.35
N ALA A 169 -7.14 -4.28 4.75
CA ALA A 169 -6.25 -4.93 5.72
C ALA A 169 -6.93 -5.14 7.08
N ILE A 170 -7.71 -4.15 7.54
CA ILE A 170 -8.47 -4.26 8.79
C ILE A 170 -9.55 -5.35 8.67
N LEU A 171 -10.20 -5.42 7.51
CA LEU A 171 -11.20 -6.45 7.24
C LEU A 171 -10.57 -7.85 7.23
N ASP A 172 -9.44 -8.01 6.56
CA ASP A 172 -8.70 -9.28 6.46
C ASP A 172 -8.18 -9.72 7.83
N PHE A 173 -7.64 -8.80 8.62
CA PHE A 173 -7.26 -9.05 10.01
C PHE A 173 -8.44 -9.55 10.86
N LEU A 174 -9.57 -8.84 10.82
CA LEU A 174 -10.75 -9.24 11.61
C LEU A 174 -11.33 -10.59 11.18
N ALA A 175 -11.32 -10.88 9.86
CA ALA A 175 -11.73 -12.17 9.33
C ALA A 175 -10.77 -13.28 9.79
N TYR A 176 -9.46 -13.00 9.79
CA TYR A 176 -8.45 -13.91 10.30
C TYR A 176 -8.63 -14.19 11.80
N ALA A 177 -8.75 -13.15 12.62
CA ALA A 177 -8.93 -13.24 14.07
C ALA A 177 -10.20 -14.04 14.43
N TYR A 178 -11.30 -13.77 13.72
CA TYR A 178 -12.56 -14.50 13.93
C TYR A 178 -12.45 -15.99 13.64
N THR A 179 -11.66 -16.35 12.61
CA THR A 179 -11.61 -17.73 12.11
C THR A 179 -10.51 -18.56 12.78
N ASN A 180 -9.37 -17.93 13.10
CA ASN A 180 -8.15 -18.66 13.47
C ASN A 180 -7.72 -18.47 14.92
N TRP A 181 -8.10 -17.38 15.60
CA TRP A 181 -7.69 -17.17 16.98
C TRP A 181 -8.33 -18.17 17.96
N THR A 182 -7.65 -18.36 19.09
CA THR A 182 -8.10 -19.24 20.17
C THR A 182 -9.53 -18.88 20.61
N PRO A 183 -10.49 -19.83 20.57
CA PRO A 183 -11.87 -19.61 20.95
C PRO A 183 -12.07 -19.08 22.38
N PRO A 184 -13.19 -18.38 22.65
CA PRO A 184 -14.20 -17.96 21.69
C PRO A 184 -13.71 -16.88 20.73
N ALA A 185 -14.28 -16.84 19.52
CA ALA A 185 -13.98 -15.83 18.52
C ALA A 185 -14.31 -14.41 19.05
N PRO A 186 -13.63 -13.36 18.54
CA PRO A 186 -13.93 -11.97 18.88
C PRO A 186 -15.41 -11.62 18.63
N GLN A 187 -16.02 -10.94 19.57
CA GLN A 187 -17.43 -10.52 19.49
C GLN A 187 -17.58 -9.01 19.34
N TYR A 188 -16.59 -8.25 19.79
CA TYR A 188 -16.62 -6.79 19.79
C TYR A 188 -15.37 -6.23 19.18
N VAL A 189 -15.56 -5.18 18.36
CA VAL A 189 -14.47 -4.39 17.79
C VAL A 189 -14.75 -2.92 18.07
N LEU A 190 -13.75 -2.21 18.56
CA LEU A 190 -13.77 -0.76 18.69
C LEU A 190 -12.63 -0.17 17.86
N LEU A 191 -12.95 0.72 16.94
CA LEU A 191 -11.99 1.57 16.24
C LEU A 191 -11.88 2.89 16.98
N VAL A 192 -10.65 3.27 17.36
CA VAL A 192 -10.37 4.52 18.06
C VAL A 192 -9.41 5.35 17.24
N GLY A 193 -9.84 6.51 16.83
CA GLY A 193 -9.13 7.44 16.00
C GLY A 193 -10.10 8.35 15.25
N ASP A 194 -9.56 9.19 14.39
CA ASP A 194 -10.36 10.00 13.47
C ASP A 194 -10.37 9.31 12.09
N SER A 195 -11.53 9.28 11.46
CA SER A 195 -11.68 8.73 10.12
C SER A 195 -11.83 9.85 9.09
N THR A 196 -11.06 9.83 8.03
CA THR A 196 -11.21 10.77 6.94
C THR A 196 -12.09 10.20 5.82
N ARG A 197 -12.91 11.07 5.21
CA ARG A 197 -13.59 10.78 3.93
C ARG A 197 -12.66 10.98 2.73
N ASN A 198 -11.45 11.44 2.98
CA ASN A 198 -10.47 11.80 1.97
C ASN A 198 -9.14 11.04 2.19
N PRO A 199 -9.14 9.70 2.09
CA PRO A 199 -7.95 8.90 2.36
C PRO A 199 -6.78 9.20 1.40
N LYS A 200 -7.04 9.87 0.28
CA LYS A 200 -6.02 10.27 -0.70
C LYS A 200 -5.60 11.74 -0.58
N ASN A 201 -6.11 12.45 0.42
CA ASN A 201 -5.87 13.88 0.66
C ASN A 201 -6.04 14.77 -0.60
N ASN A 202 -7.02 14.46 -1.44
CA ASN A 202 -7.26 15.17 -2.71
C ASN A 202 -8.42 16.20 -2.62
N LEU A 203 -8.97 16.41 -1.42
CA LEU A 203 -10.04 17.38 -1.15
C LEU A 203 -9.55 18.62 -0.39
N ASP A 204 -8.31 18.63 0.07
CA ASP A 204 -7.71 19.84 0.62
C ASP A 204 -7.30 20.79 -0.52
N PRO A 205 -7.61 22.08 -0.43
CA PRO A 205 -7.36 23.07 -1.45
C PRO A 205 -5.88 23.46 -1.60
#